data_a26e3bf20a64e9d4bea933b852209a3b
#
_entry.id   a26e3bf20a64e9d4bea933b852209a3b
#
_cell.length_a   1.000
_cell.length_b   1.000
_cell.length_c   1.000
_cell.angle_alpha   90.00
_cell.angle_beta   90.00
_cell.angle_gamma   90.00
#
_symmetry.space_group_name_H-M   'P 1'
#
loop_
_entity.id
_entity.type
_entity.pdbx_description
1 polymer ?
#
loop_
_entity_poly.entity_id
_entity_poly.type
_entity_poly.pdbx_seq_one_letter_code
_entity_poly.pdbx_strand_id
1 'polypeptide(L)'
;MIKRLFFDEARFSLSRVGRYKIQQKLNVESESLTLEVDDVVEALRYVIMIRNGDGTLDDIDHLGSRRIRTVGELLEGQCRVGLARIQRLVKERMTIFDTTVDRISSQKLINPKALSAVIKDFFGRSQLSQFMDQTNPLSELTHKRRLSALGPGGLNRDRAGFEVRDVHS
;
A
#
# COMPACT_ATOMS: atom_id res chain seq x y z
N MET A 1 -18.44 -10.27 9.46
CA MET A 1 -17.16 -9.55 9.58
C MET A 1 -16.20 -9.93 8.46
N ILE A 2 -15.88 -11.20 8.25
CA ILE A 2 -14.96 -11.71 7.22
C ILE A 2 -15.36 -11.29 5.79
N LYS A 3 -16.63 -11.45 5.39
CA LYS A 3 -17.13 -11.00 4.08
C LYS A 3 -16.79 -9.53 3.80
N ARG A 4 -16.89 -8.68 4.81
CA ARG A 4 -16.66 -7.24 4.68
C ARG A 4 -15.18 -6.85 4.67
N LEU A 5 -14.28 -7.73 5.12
CA LEU A 5 -12.84 -7.50 5.14
C LEU A 5 -12.16 -7.92 3.83
N PHE A 6 -12.57 -9.04 3.25
CA PHE A 6 -11.85 -9.66 2.13
C PHE A 6 -12.63 -9.67 0.81
N PHE A 7 -13.97 -9.59 0.86
CA PHE A 7 -14.83 -9.70 -0.32
C PHE A 7 -15.55 -8.40 -0.68
N ASP A 8 -15.19 -7.28 -0.02
CA ASP A 8 -15.77 -5.96 -0.28
C ASP A 8 -14.81 -5.17 -1.18
N GLU A 9 -15.22 -4.90 -2.40
CA GLU A 9 -14.45 -4.18 -3.41
C GLU A 9 -13.98 -2.79 -2.94
N ALA A 10 -14.78 -2.12 -2.10
CA ALA A 10 -14.45 -0.82 -1.54
C ALA A 10 -13.28 -0.86 -0.52
N ARG A 11 -12.94 -2.04 -0.02
CA ARG A 11 -11.95 -2.22 1.05
C ARG A 11 -10.74 -3.04 0.65
N PHE A 12 -10.93 -3.98 -0.25
CA PHE A 12 -9.88 -4.92 -0.64
C PHE A 12 -9.85 -5.10 -2.15
N SER A 13 -8.68 -4.93 -2.73
CA SER A 13 -8.43 -5.21 -4.14
C SER A 13 -7.10 -5.91 -4.29
N LEU A 14 -7.11 -7.03 -5.01
CA LEU A 14 -5.93 -7.81 -5.35
C LEU A 14 -5.01 -7.09 -6.34
N SER A 15 -5.49 -6.06 -7.01
CA SER A 15 -4.90 -5.49 -8.22
C SER A 15 -4.80 -6.50 -9.38
N ARG A 16 -4.52 -6.02 -10.58
CA ARG A 16 -4.36 -6.88 -11.77
C ARG A 16 -3.21 -7.87 -11.61
N VAL A 17 -2.11 -7.41 -11.02
CA VAL A 17 -0.91 -8.26 -10.81
C VAL A 17 -1.19 -9.37 -9.79
N GLY A 18 -1.87 -9.04 -8.68
CA GLY A 18 -2.25 -10.03 -7.67
C GLY A 18 -3.19 -11.09 -8.24
N ARG A 19 -4.22 -10.68 -9.00
CA ARG A 19 -5.14 -11.62 -9.68
C ARG A 19 -4.40 -12.52 -10.67
N TYR A 20 -3.53 -11.98 -11.50
CA TYR A 20 -2.71 -12.76 -12.43
C TYR A 20 -1.85 -13.81 -11.72
N LYS A 21 -1.20 -13.45 -10.60
CA LYS A 21 -0.40 -14.39 -9.81
C LYS A 21 -1.24 -15.52 -9.20
N ILE A 22 -2.43 -15.21 -8.70
CA ILE A 22 -3.38 -16.22 -8.19
C ILE A 22 -3.81 -17.16 -9.32
N GLN A 23 -4.22 -16.62 -10.47
CA GLN A 23 -4.60 -17.42 -11.64
C GLN A 23 -3.46 -18.36 -12.06
N GLN A 24 -2.24 -17.85 -12.17
CA GLN A 24 -1.09 -18.62 -12.56
C GLN A 24 -0.74 -19.74 -11.56
N LYS A 25 -0.87 -19.46 -10.26
CA LYS A 25 -0.46 -20.40 -9.20
C LYS A 25 -1.52 -21.43 -8.87
N LEU A 26 -2.78 -21.01 -8.80
CA LEU A 26 -3.90 -21.84 -8.38
C LEU A 26 -4.75 -22.36 -9.55
N ASN A 27 -4.44 -21.93 -10.77
CA ASN A 27 -5.16 -22.30 -12.00
C ASN A 27 -6.66 -21.98 -11.93
N VAL A 28 -7.01 -20.83 -11.33
CA VAL A 28 -8.39 -20.33 -11.18
C VAL A 28 -8.67 -19.34 -12.28
N GLU A 29 -9.71 -19.55 -13.07
CA GLU A 29 -10.17 -18.62 -14.11
C GLU A 29 -11.18 -17.64 -13.48
N SER A 30 -10.72 -16.49 -13.02
CA SER A 30 -11.58 -15.40 -12.55
C SER A 30 -10.97 -14.05 -12.91
N GLU A 31 -11.78 -13.13 -13.44
CA GLU A 31 -11.37 -11.75 -13.77
C GLU A 31 -11.63 -10.76 -12.61
N SER A 32 -12.28 -11.20 -11.55
CA SER A 32 -12.61 -10.37 -10.40
C SER A 32 -11.35 -9.85 -9.69
N LEU A 33 -11.31 -8.57 -9.38
CA LEU A 33 -10.22 -7.97 -8.59
C LEU A 33 -10.42 -8.14 -7.09
N THR A 34 -11.53 -8.69 -6.66
CA THR A 34 -11.79 -9.07 -5.26
C THR A 34 -11.55 -10.56 -5.06
N LEU A 35 -11.27 -10.97 -3.83
CA LEU A 35 -11.20 -12.38 -3.48
C LEU A 35 -12.58 -13.04 -3.63
N GLU A 36 -12.59 -14.23 -4.20
CA GLU A 36 -13.76 -15.10 -4.28
C GLU A 36 -13.60 -16.30 -3.34
N VAL A 37 -14.69 -16.96 -3.05
CA VAL A 37 -14.66 -18.14 -2.16
C VAL A 37 -13.83 -19.26 -2.79
N ASP A 38 -13.89 -19.39 -4.11
CA ASP A 38 -13.16 -20.39 -4.87
C ASP A 38 -11.64 -20.17 -4.77
N ASP A 39 -11.18 -18.89 -4.76
CA ASP A 39 -9.77 -18.57 -4.53
C ASP A 39 -9.27 -19.13 -3.18
N VAL A 40 -10.10 -19.01 -2.13
CA VAL A 40 -9.76 -19.49 -0.79
C VAL A 40 -9.73 -21.01 -0.76
N VAL A 41 -10.68 -21.67 -1.42
CA VAL A 41 -10.74 -23.15 -1.49
C VAL A 41 -9.52 -23.71 -2.25
N GLU A 42 -9.19 -23.10 -3.40
CA GLU A 42 -8.03 -23.54 -4.18
C GLU A 42 -6.70 -23.24 -3.45
N ALA A 43 -6.62 -22.14 -2.72
CA ALA A 43 -5.46 -21.87 -1.87
C ALA A 43 -5.28 -22.93 -0.77
N LEU A 44 -6.38 -23.33 -0.12
CA LEU A 44 -6.35 -24.41 0.89
C LEU A 44 -5.96 -25.75 0.24
N ARG A 45 -6.50 -26.06 -0.94
CA ARG A 45 -6.12 -27.27 -1.70
C ARG A 45 -4.62 -27.27 -2.00
N TYR A 46 -4.08 -26.14 -2.46
CA TYR A 46 -2.67 -26.00 -2.76
C TYR A 46 -1.78 -26.16 -1.51
N VAL A 47 -2.18 -25.63 -0.35
CA VAL A 47 -1.47 -25.85 0.92
C VAL A 47 -1.41 -27.35 1.29
N ILE A 48 -2.51 -28.08 1.08
CA ILE A 48 -2.55 -29.54 1.32
C ILE A 48 -1.62 -30.27 0.34
N MET A 49 -1.60 -29.87 -0.93
CA MET A 49 -0.68 -30.44 -1.93
C MET A 49 0.78 -30.25 -1.53
N ILE A 50 1.18 -29.05 -1.11
CA ILE A 50 2.54 -28.77 -0.63
C ILE A 50 2.88 -29.68 0.57
N ARG A 51 1.95 -29.86 1.51
CA ARG A 51 2.15 -30.72 2.66
C ARG A 51 2.38 -32.18 2.28
N ASN A 52 1.76 -32.63 1.20
CA ASN A 52 1.93 -33.98 0.67
C ASN A 52 3.20 -34.16 -0.18
N GLY A 53 3.93 -33.08 -0.45
CA GLY A 53 5.16 -33.09 -1.27
C GLY A 53 4.93 -32.75 -2.74
N ASP A 54 3.70 -32.48 -3.15
CA ASP A 54 3.31 -32.15 -4.52
C ASP A 54 3.15 -30.63 -4.68
N GLY A 55 4.20 -29.90 -4.88
CA GLY A 55 4.09 -28.45 -5.08
C GLY A 55 5.41 -27.71 -4.88
N THR A 56 5.43 -26.45 -5.23
CA THR A 56 6.61 -25.59 -5.06
C THR A 56 6.33 -24.52 -4.01
N LEU A 57 7.24 -24.41 -3.04
CA LEU A 57 7.23 -23.28 -2.09
C LEU A 57 7.67 -22.02 -2.84
N ASP A 58 6.98 -20.90 -2.54
CA ASP A 58 7.37 -19.61 -3.07
C ASP A 58 8.40 -18.95 -2.15
N ASP A 59 9.42 -18.36 -2.76
CA ASP A 59 10.31 -17.45 -2.07
C ASP A 59 9.64 -16.06 -2.01
N ILE A 60 9.22 -15.68 -0.79
CA ILE A 60 8.53 -14.41 -0.53
C ILE A 60 9.46 -13.22 -0.78
N ASP A 61 10.77 -13.41 -0.59
CA ASP A 61 11.77 -12.33 -0.69
C ASP A 61 12.32 -12.15 -2.09
N HIS A 62 12.05 -13.09 -3.00
CA HIS A 62 12.47 -12.98 -4.39
C HIS A 62 11.77 -11.80 -5.07
N LEU A 63 12.54 -10.94 -5.76
CA LEU A 63 12.01 -9.75 -6.45
C LEU A 63 10.97 -10.05 -7.53
N GLY A 64 10.94 -11.26 -8.06
CA GLY A 64 9.86 -11.74 -8.95
C GLY A 64 8.51 -11.91 -8.27
N SER A 65 8.49 -12.11 -6.94
CA SER A 65 7.27 -12.25 -6.13
C SER A 65 6.94 -10.98 -5.34
N ARG A 66 7.86 -10.04 -5.30
CA ARG A 66 7.76 -8.79 -4.54
C ARG A 66 7.55 -7.61 -5.47
N ARG A 67 6.52 -6.79 -5.21
CA ARG A 67 6.19 -5.61 -6.02
C ARG A 67 6.93 -4.38 -5.51
N ILE A 68 7.48 -3.60 -6.43
CA ILE A 68 8.09 -2.30 -6.13
C ILE A 68 7.00 -1.24 -6.19
N ARG A 69 6.90 -0.41 -5.15
CA ARG A 69 6.03 0.76 -5.12
C ARG A 69 6.77 1.96 -5.66
N THR A 70 6.20 2.60 -6.66
CA THR A 70 6.75 3.85 -7.21
C THR A 70 6.40 5.05 -6.32
N VAL A 71 7.11 6.15 -6.52
CA VAL A 71 6.86 7.42 -5.79
C VAL A 71 5.41 7.89 -5.98
N GLY A 72 4.85 7.72 -7.19
CA GLY A 72 3.46 8.10 -7.48
C GLY A 72 2.46 7.34 -6.61
N GLU A 73 2.65 6.04 -6.43
CA GLU A 73 1.79 5.21 -5.58
C GLU A 73 1.91 5.58 -4.09
N LEU A 74 3.13 5.87 -3.64
CA LEU A 74 3.35 6.33 -2.26
C LEU A 74 2.67 7.68 -2.00
N LEU A 75 2.77 8.61 -2.96
CA LEU A 75 2.08 9.90 -2.90
C LEU A 75 0.56 9.75 -2.96
N GLU A 76 0.04 8.87 -3.81
CA GLU A 76 -1.40 8.57 -3.85
C GLU A 76 -1.90 8.14 -2.47
N GLY A 77 -1.18 7.23 -1.81
CA GLY A 77 -1.50 6.79 -0.45
C GLY A 77 -1.55 7.96 0.54
N GLN A 78 -0.59 8.87 0.48
CA GLN A 78 -0.57 10.06 1.34
C GLN A 78 -1.70 11.04 1.01
N CYS A 79 -1.98 11.27 -0.27
CA CYS A 79 -3.12 12.08 -0.70
C CYS A 79 -4.45 11.50 -0.20
N ARG A 80 -4.62 10.20 -0.27
CA ARG A 80 -5.82 9.50 0.25
C ARG A 80 -6.01 9.73 1.75
N VAL A 81 -4.93 9.64 2.53
CA VAL A 81 -4.95 9.98 3.98
C VAL A 81 -5.32 11.44 4.21
N GLY A 82 -4.74 12.36 3.42
CA GLY A 82 -5.05 13.79 3.49
C GLY A 82 -6.51 14.09 3.18
N LEU A 83 -7.06 13.49 2.13
CA LEU A 83 -8.47 13.63 1.74
C LEU A 83 -9.42 13.06 2.79
N ALA A 84 -9.09 11.91 3.39
CA ALA A 84 -9.88 11.34 4.48
C ALA A 84 -9.91 12.27 5.71
N ARG A 85 -8.79 12.96 6.02
CA ARG A 85 -8.75 14.00 7.08
C ARG A 85 -9.64 15.18 6.74
N ILE A 86 -9.59 15.68 5.50
CA ILE A 86 -10.47 16.78 5.04
C ILE A 86 -11.93 16.35 5.15
N GLN A 87 -12.27 15.16 4.67
CA GLN A 87 -13.64 14.64 4.75
C GLN A 87 -14.16 14.60 6.19
N ARG A 88 -13.35 14.14 7.13
CA ARG A 88 -13.72 14.12 8.55
C ARG A 88 -13.95 15.54 9.09
N LEU A 89 -13.02 16.45 8.83
CA LEU A 89 -13.13 17.86 9.27
C LEU A 89 -14.35 18.57 8.67
N VAL A 90 -14.68 18.29 7.41
CA VAL A 90 -15.87 18.85 6.77
C VAL A 90 -17.13 18.31 7.44
N LYS A 91 -17.21 17.00 7.70
CA LYS A 91 -18.36 16.41 8.43
C LYS A 91 -18.52 17.01 9.82
N GLU A 92 -17.45 17.15 10.58
CA GLU A 92 -17.45 17.78 11.92
C GLU A 92 -17.96 19.22 11.85
N ARG A 93 -17.47 20.03 10.89
CA ARG A 93 -17.93 21.40 10.69
C ARG A 93 -19.39 21.48 10.27
N MET A 94 -19.84 20.61 9.35
CA MET A 94 -21.25 20.58 8.95
C MET A 94 -22.17 20.30 10.14
N THR A 95 -21.78 19.38 11.03
CA THR A 95 -22.57 19.09 12.23
C THR A 95 -22.68 20.30 13.19
N ILE A 96 -21.63 21.09 13.30
CA ILE A 96 -21.63 22.30 14.14
C ILE A 96 -22.47 23.42 13.51
N PHE A 97 -22.42 23.55 12.17
CA PHE A 97 -23.11 24.65 11.46
C PHE A 97 -24.60 24.39 11.24
N ASP A 98 -25.12 23.20 11.38
CA ASP A 98 -26.55 22.87 11.24
C ASP A 98 -27.41 23.55 12.33
N THR A 99 -26.77 24.12 13.35
CA THR A 99 -27.39 24.88 14.44
C THR A 99 -27.41 26.41 14.26
N THR A 100 -26.71 26.94 13.23
CA THR A 100 -26.61 28.38 12.99
C THR A 100 -26.97 28.75 11.55
N VAL A 101 -27.94 29.66 11.40
CA VAL A 101 -28.67 30.04 10.18
C VAL A 101 -27.82 30.77 9.12
N ASP A 102 -26.50 30.69 9.12
CA ASP A 102 -25.66 31.39 8.15
C ASP A 102 -25.41 30.55 6.89
N ARG A 103 -25.48 31.21 5.73
CA ARG A 103 -25.12 30.61 4.45
C ARG A 103 -23.67 30.12 4.46
N ILE A 104 -23.50 28.83 4.44
CA ILE A 104 -22.18 28.18 4.46
C ILE A 104 -21.56 28.24 3.06
N SER A 105 -20.42 28.90 2.93
CA SER A 105 -19.60 28.82 1.72
C SER A 105 -18.71 27.59 1.75
N SER A 106 -18.57 26.90 0.62
CA SER A 106 -17.67 25.74 0.46
C SER A 106 -16.23 26.06 0.86
N GLN A 107 -15.79 27.29 0.62
CA GLN A 107 -14.45 27.75 1.00
C GLN A 107 -14.21 27.78 2.52
N LYS A 108 -15.26 28.02 3.32
CA LYS A 108 -15.18 28.00 4.80
C LYS A 108 -15.14 26.57 5.35
N LEU A 109 -15.73 25.61 4.63
CA LEU A 109 -15.77 24.21 5.04
C LEU A 109 -14.45 23.48 4.76
N ILE A 110 -13.86 23.72 3.59
CA ILE A 110 -12.69 22.98 3.11
C ILE A 110 -11.40 23.70 3.57
N ASN A 111 -10.54 22.98 4.28
CA ASN A 111 -9.23 23.48 4.65
C ASN A 111 -8.13 22.74 3.86
N PRO A 112 -7.53 23.36 2.83
CA PRO A 112 -6.50 22.73 2.01
C PRO A 112 -5.18 22.50 2.76
N LYS A 113 -4.98 23.19 3.90
CA LYS A 113 -3.76 23.02 4.71
C LYS A 113 -3.59 21.59 5.23
N ALA A 114 -4.68 20.86 5.45
CA ALA A 114 -4.63 19.48 5.91
C ALA A 114 -3.97 18.55 4.89
N LEU A 115 -4.24 18.74 3.59
CA LEU A 115 -3.58 17.99 2.52
C LEU A 115 -2.12 18.41 2.36
N SER A 116 -1.87 19.72 2.30
CA SER A 116 -0.51 20.26 2.16
C SER A 116 0.41 19.82 3.30
N ALA A 117 -0.12 19.73 4.53
CA ALA A 117 0.65 19.25 5.68
C ALA A 117 1.08 17.80 5.53
N VAL A 118 0.19 16.91 5.05
CA VAL A 118 0.52 15.49 4.85
C VAL A 118 1.59 15.32 3.77
N ILE A 119 1.49 16.08 2.67
CA ILE A 119 2.49 16.02 1.59
C ILE A 119 3.85 16.56 2.08
N LYS A 120 3.86 17.67 2.80
CA LYS A 120 5.09 18.22 3.37
C LYS A 120 5.72 17.26 4.39
N ASP A 121 4.91 16.59 5.19
CA ASP A 121 5.37 15.61 6.17
C ASP A 121 5.98 14.38 5.48
N PHE A 122 5.40 13.93 4.37
CA PHE A 122 5.97 12.85 3.56
C PHE A 122 7.35 13.21 3.02
N PHE A 123 7.51 14.37 2.40
CA PHE A 123 8.82 14.77 1.85
C PHE A 123 9.84 15.18 2.93
N GLY A 124 9.40 15.65 4.09
CA GLY A 124 10.30 16.12 5.15
C GLY A 124 10.68 15.09 6.20
N ARG A 125 9.83 14.08 6.43
CA ARG A 125 10.01 13.12 7.54
C ARG A 125 10.00 11.66 7.14
N SER A 126 9.59 11.33 5.91
CA SER A 126 9.57 9.95 5.46
C SER A 126 11.00 9.39 5.35
N GLN A 127 11.19 8.15 5.79
CA GLN A 127 12.45 7.42 5.62
C GLN A 127 12.81 7.21 4.14
N LEU A 128 11.82 7.22 3.26
CA LEU A 128 11.99 7.06 1.82
C LEU A 128 12.35 8.35 1.10
N SER A 129 12.11 9.51 1.73
CA SER A 129 12.48 10.82 1.19
C SER A 129 13.87 11.19 1.71
N GLN A 130 14.80 11.31 0.80
CA GLN A 130 16.21 11.62 1.12
C GLN A 130 16.69 12.76 0.23
N PHE A 131 17.68 13.51 0.71
CA PHE A 131 18.38 14.47 -0.13
C PHE A 131 19.11 13.74 -1.26
N MET A 132 19.02 14.29 -2.48
CA MET A 132 19.71 13.72 -3.62
C MET A 132 21.21 13.93 -3.47
N ASP A 133 21.98 12.87 -3.72
CA ASP A 133 23.42 12.97 -3.86
C ASP A 133 23.77 13.58 -5.24
N GLN A 134 24.32 14.75 -5.24
CA GLN A 134 24.68 15.53 -6.44
C GLN A 134 26.20 15.72 -6.60
N THR A 135 26.99 14.87 -5.98
CA THR A 135 28.46 14.96 -6.04
C THR A 135 28.98 14.84 -7.48
N ASN A 136 28.42 13.91 -8.25
CA ASN A 136 28.68 13.76 -9.68
C ASN A 136 27.44 13.17 -10.39
N PRO A 137 27.36 13.25 -11.74
CA PRO A 137 26.22 12.72 -12.49
C PRO A 137 25.95 11.22 -12.29
N LEU A 138 26.99 10.43 -12.08
CA LEU A 138 26.86 8.98 -11.85
C LEU A 138 26.25 8.69 -10.47
N SER A 139 26.69 9.43 -9.45
CA SER A 139 26.14 9.33 -8.09
C SER A 139 24.65 9.72 -8.06
N GLU A 140 24.27 10.78 -8.79
CA GLU A 140 22.87 11.18 -8.94
C GLU A 140 22.03 10.09 -9.60
N LEU A 141 22.53 9.48 -10.69
CA LEU A 141 21.85 8.41 -11.39
C LEU A 141 21.67 7.17 -10.51
N THR A 142 22.71 6.77 -9.80
CA THR A 142 22.65 5.63 -8.87
C THR A 142 21.66 5.89 -7.74
N HIS A 143 21.60 7.10 -7.21
CA HIS A 143 20.64 7.45 -6.17
C HIS A 143 19.19 7.42 -6.69
N LYS A 144 18.93 7.90 -7.91
CA LYS A 144 17.60 7.82 -8.54
C LYS A 144 17.14 6.38 -8.80
N ARG A 145 18.07 5.46 -9.05
CA ARG A 145 17.78 4.05 -9.34
C ARG A 145 17.78 3.15 -8.10
N ARG A 146 18.04 3.70 -6.92
CA ARG A 146 18.07 2.94 -5.67
C ARG A 146 16.69 2.41 -5.33
N LEU A 147 16.62 1.11 -5.05
CA LEU A 147 15.46 0.47 -4.45
C LEU A 147 15.72 0.33 -2.95
N SER A 148 14.72 0.70 -2.14
CA SER A 148 14.79 0.54 -0.68
C SER A 148 13.71 -0.41 -0.21
N ALA A 149 14.08 -1.36 0.62
CA ALA A 149 13.14 -2.24 1.33
C ALA A 149 12.71 -1.64 2.69
N LEU A 150 13.33 -0.53 3.12
CA LEU A 150 13.03 0.14 4.37
C LEU A 150 11.79 1.02 4.23
N GLY A 151 10.95 1.06 5.25
CA GLY A 151 9.83 2.00 5.32
C GLY A 151 8.48 1.34 5.59
N PRO A 152 7.38 2.11 5.52
CA PRO A 152 6.03 1.61 5.78
C PRO A 152 5.65 0.49 4.80
N GLY A 153 5.32 -0.68 5.35
CA GLY A 153 5.01 -1.88 4.56
C GLY A 153 6.23 -2.66 4.07
N GLY A 154 7.44 -2.26 4.47
CA GLY A 154 8.71 -2.95 4.23
C GLY A 154 9.38 -3.40 5.52
N LEU A 155 10.71 -3.58 5.42
CA LEU A 155 11.55 -3.97 6.54
C LEU A 155 11.76 -2.80 7.51
N ASN A 156 11.84 -3.13 8.80
CA ASN A 156 12.36 -2.21 9.80
C ASN A 156 13.86 -2.50 10.01
N ARG A 157 14.66 -1.51 10.37
CA ARG A 157 16.10 -1.70 10.64
C ARG A 157 16.37 -2.77 11.69
N ASP A 158 15.47 -2.91 12.66
CA ASP A 158 15.59 -3.89 13.74
C ASP A 158 15.39 -5.35 13.26
N ARG A 159 14.84 -5.54 12.05
CA ARG A 159 14.60 -6.85 11.42
C ARG A 159 15.57 -7.16 10.27
N ALA A 160 16.35 -6.20 9.85
CA ALA A 160 17.40 -6.38 8.85
C ALA A 160 18.72 -6.72 9.58
N GLY A 161 19.05 -7.98 9.71
CA GLY A 161 20.23 -8.48 10.36
C GLY A 161 20.91 -9.60 9.60
N PHE A 162 21.95 -10.16 10.19
CA PHE A 162 22.73 -11.26 9.61
C PHE A 162 22.29 -12.65 10.12
N GLU A 163 21.28 -12.73 10.97
CA GLU A 163 20.75 -14.01 11.43
C GLU A 163 19.88 -14.66 10.37
N VAL A 164 19.79 -16.00 10.37
CA VAL A 164 19.03 -16.79 9.39
C VAL A 164 17.52 -16.43 9.36
N ARG A 165 16.99 -15.90 10.45
CA ARG A 165 15.62 -15.41 10.58
C ARG A 165 15.43 -13.97 10.12
N ASP A 166 16.52 -13.27 9.83
CA ASP A 166 16.48 -11.88 9.40
C ASP A 166 16.43 -11.82 7.87
N VAL A 167 15.72 -10.82 7.36
CA VAL A 167 15.62 -10.63 5.92
C VAL A 167 16.87 -9.93 5.42
N HIS A 168 17.57 -10.56 4.50
CA HIS A 168 18.71 -9.95 3.80
C HIS A 168 18.23 -8.75 2.97
N SER A 169 18.94 -7.64 3.12
CA SER A 169 18.79 -6.45 2.27
C SER A 169 19.30 -6.68 0.84
#